data_9caa85c713d0690705520f46cf53e056
#
_entry.id   9caa85c713d0690705520f46cf53e056
#
_cell.length_a   1.000
_cell.length_b   1.000
_cell.length_c   1.000
_cell.angle_alpha   90.00
_cell.angle_beta   90.00
_cell.angle_gamma   90.00
#
_symmetry.space_group_name_H-M   'P 1'
#
loop_
_entity.id
_entity.type
_entity.pdbx_description
1 polymer ?
#
loop_
_entity_poly.entity_id
_entity_poly.type
_entity_poly.pdbx_seq_one_letter_code
_entity_poly.pdbx_strand_id
1 'polypeptide(L)'
;MIRILARGLAYLHNFCFRACNRVLMYGYLQKFRSAGEHVLFSPLGSVLSYSTITLGHHVFIANRAWFSGEIEIGSYVMFGPNVTILGGDHEFKDITQPMFFVKDNQQRQAKIKIGNDVWVGANVTILKGVEIGQGAIIAAGSVVNKSVEPFSIVGGVPAKKIAERFTQAEKQAYISHSHHWSK
;
A
#
# COMPACT_ATOMS: atom_id res chain seq x y z
N MET A 1 -34.36 6.37 26.46
CA MET A 1 -33.84 7.70 26.10
C MET A 1 -32.33 7.68 25.80
N ILE A 2 -31.45 7.25 26.72
CA ILE A 2 -29.99 7.21 26.56
C ILE A 2 -29.55 6.43 25.32
N ARG A 3 -30.13 5.25 25.03
CA ARG A 3 -29.77 4.43 23.86
C ARG A 3 -30.08 5.12 22.52
N ILE A 4 -31.14 5.92 22.45
CA ILE A 4 -31.48 6.66 21.20
C ILE A 4 -30.50 7.81 21.00
N LEU A 5 -30.19 8.56 22.06
CA LEU A 5 -29.16 9.61 22.02
C LEU A 5 -27.79 9.07 21.65
N ALA A 6 -27.38 7.95 22.25
CA ALA A 6 -26.10 7.31 21.92
C ALA A 6 -26.00 6.87 20.44
N ARG A 7 -27.10 6.32 19.89
CA ARG A 7 -27.17 5.98 18.46
C ARG A 7 -27.07 7.21 17.56
N GLY A 8 -27.79 8.30 17.90
CA GLY A 8 -27.71 9.56 17.17
C GLY A 8 -26.31 10.15 17.17
N LEU A 9 -25.65 10.19 18.33
CA LEU A 9 -24.27 10.67 18.46
C LEU A 9 -23.28 9.82 17.68
N ALA A 10 -23.40 8.50 17.74
CA ALA A 10 -22.54 7.58 16.97
C ALA A 10 -22.73 7.77 15.45
N TYR A 11 -23.96 7.98 15.00
CA TYR A 11 -24.25 8.26 13.59
C TYR A 11 -23.63 9.60 13.16
N LEU A 12 -23.83 10.66 13.94
CA LEU A 12 -23.25 11.99 13.68
C LEU A 12 -21.74 11.95 13.67
N HIS A 13 -21.13 11.30 14.65
CA HIS A 13 -19.68 11.10 14.70
C HIS A 13 -19.15 10.42 13.41
N ASN A 14 -19.77 9.31 13.00
CA ASN A 14 -19.37 8.59 11.81
C ASN A 14 -19.55 9.42 10.52
N PHE A 15 -20.65 10.19 10.45
CA PHE A 15 -20.88 11.10 9.33
C PHE A 15 -19.83 12.19 9.26
N CYS A 16 -19.58 12.90 10.37
CA CYS A 16 -18.57 13.95 10.43
C CYS A 16 -17.18 13.40 10.11
N PHE A 17 -16.82 12.24 10.68
CA PHE A 17 -15.53 11.60 10.40
C PHE A 17 -15.35 11.31 8.91
N ARG A 18 -16.37 10.73 8.25
CA ARG A 18 -16.31 10.43 6.81
C ARG A 18 -16.23 11.70 5.96
N ALA A 19 -17.00 12.74 6.32
CA ALA A 19 -16.98 14.01 5.60
C ALA A 19 -15.62 14.70 5.72
N CYS A 20 -15.09 14.84 6.93
CA CYS A 20 -13.75 15.40 7.17
C CYS A 20 -12.67 14.61 6.44
N ASN A 21 -12.72 13.28 6.54
CA ASN A 21 -11.75 12.42 5.88
C ASN A 21 -11.75 12.61 4.34
N ARG A 22 -12.93 12.76 3.75
CA ARG A 22 -13.06 13.01 2.30
C ARG A 22 -12.49 14.39 1.89
N VAL A 23 -12.80 15.44 2.65
CA VAL A 23 -12.26 16.79 2.38
C VAL A 23 -10.73 16.79 2.51
N LEU A 24 -10.20 16.23 3.59
CA LEU A 24 -8.75 16.12 3.80
C LEU A 24 -8.08 15.29 2.71
N MET A 25 -8.71 14.22 2.23
CA MET A 25 -8.19 13.40 1.15
C MET A 25 -7.86 14.24 -0.10
N TYR A 26 -8.77 15.12 -0.53
CA TYR A 26 -8.52 16.00 -1.68
C TYR A 26 -7.34 16.96 -1.44
N GLY A 27 -7.20 17.50 -0.23
CA GLY A 27 -6.05 18.33 0.12
C GLY A 27 -4.72 17.58 0.14
N TYR A 28 -4.75 16.32 0.60
CA TYR A 28 -3.55 15.50 0.66
C TYR A 28 -3.16 14.86 -0.67
N LEU A 29 -4.09 14.68 -1.62
CA LEU A 29 -3.77 14.16 -2.96
C LEU A 29 -2.69 15.00 -3.66
N GLN A 30 -2.71 16.32 -3.49
CA GLN A 30 -1.72 17.22 -4.10
C GLN A 30 -0.33 17.13 -3.45
N LYS A 31 -0.18 16.46 -2.31
CA LYS A 31 1.11 16.27 -1.63
C LYS A 31 1.90 15.07 -2.14
N PHE A 32 1.24 14.14 -2.83
CA PHE A 32 1.95 13.03 -3.46
C PHE A 32 2.91 13.54 -4.56
N ARG A 33 3.99 12.83 -4.79
CA ARG A 33 4.90 13.12 -5.91
C ARG A 33 4.13 13.17 -7.23
N SER A 34 3.25 12.22 -7.43
CA SER A 34 2.18 12.26 -8.43
C SER A 34 1.05 11.33 -8.01
N ALA A 35 -0.17 11.63 -8.42
CA ALA A 35 -1.34 10.79 -8.21
C ALA A 35 -2.22 10.84 -9.45
N GLY A 36 -2.63 9.65 -9.93
CA GLY A 36 -3.60 9.50 -11.01
C GLY A 36 -5.02 9.83 -10.55
N GLU A 37 -5.97 9.55 -11.41
CA GLU A 37 -7.39 9.74 -11.12
C GLU A 37 -7.95 8.63 -10.23
N HIS A 38 -9.05 8.90 -9.55
CA HIS A 38 -9.80 7.93 -8.73
C HIS A 38 -8.97 7.29 -7.61
N VAL A 39 -8.06 8.06 -7.00
CA VAL A 39 -7.33 7.62 -5.82
C VAL A 39 -8.17 7.84 -4.57
N LEU A 40 -8.38 6.79 -3.78
CA LEU A 40 -9.15 6.82 -2.54
C LEU A 40 -8.29 6.34 -1.38
N PHE A 41 -8.18 7.15 -0.33
CA PHE A 41 -7.47 6.77 0.90
C PHE A 41 -8.04 7.51 2.11
N SER A 42 -7.65 7.08 3.31
CA SER A 42 -8.06 7.69 4.57
C SER A 42 -6.89 8.44 5.22
N PRO A 43 -6.77 9.75 5.07
CA PRO A 43 -5.70 10.52 5.72
C PRO A 43 -5.83 10.55 7.26
N LEU A 44 -7.06 10.51 7.79
CA LEU A 44 -7.29 10.44 9.23
C LEU A 44 -7.03 9.03 9.77
N GLY A 45 -5.83 8.71 10.12
CA GLY A 45 -5.45 7.40 10.66
C GLY A 45 -4.46 6.64 9.81
N SER A 46 -3.96 7.25 8.74
CA SER A 46 -2.84 6.72 7.96
C SER A 46 -1.64 7.68 8.00
N VAL A 47 -0.44 7.13 7.92
CA VAL A 47 0.82 7.87 7.86
C VAL A 47 1.49 7.56 6.52
N LEU A 48 1.56 8.54 5.63
CA LEU A 48 2.09 8.36 4.29
C LEU A 48 3.18 9.41 4.03
N SER A 49 4.34 8.98 3.53
CA SER A 49 5.41 9.87 3.07
C SER A 49 5.08 10.44 1.69
N TYR A 50 4.06 11.26 1.61
CA TYR A 50 3.41 11.73 0.37
C TYR A 50 4.37 12.14 -0.75
N SER A 51 5.37 12.96 -0.45
CA SER A 51 6.31 13.51 -1.45
C SER A 51 7.21 12.47 -2.12
N THR A 52 7.29 11.26 -1.57
CA THR A 52 8.11 10.17 -2.09
C THR A 52 7.28 9.05 -2.73
N ILE A 53 5.96 9.22 -2.76
CA ILE A 53 5.02 8.21 -3.27
C ILE A 53 4.43 8.68 -4.59
N THR A 54 4.45 7.79 -5.58
CA THR A 54 3.77 7.95 -6.87
C THR A 54 2.62 6.93 -6.95
N LEU A 55 1.43 7.40 -7.34
CA LEU A 55 0.23 6.58 -7.50
C LEU A 55 -0.28 6.62 -8.93
N GLY A 56 -0.65 5.48 -9.47
CA GLY A 56 -1.40 5.37 -10.71
C GLY A 56 -2.89 5.72 -10.53
N HIS A 57 -3.70 5.31 -11.47
CA HIS A 57 -5.16 5.52 -11.46
C HIS A 57 -5.87 4.41 -10.69
N HIS A 58 -7.05 4.72 -10.12
CA HIS A 58 -7.90 3.74 -9.43
C HIS A 58 -7.18 3.00 -8.29
N VAL A 59 -6.50 3.75 -7.42
CA VAL A 59 -5.81 3.19 -6.26
C VAL A 59 -6.67 3.36 -5.02
N PHE A 60 -6.89 2.26 -4.29
CA PHE A 60 -7.60 2.26 -3.02
C PHE A 60 -6.67 1.87 -1.88
N ILE A 61 -6.55 2.74 -0.87
CA ILE A 61 -5.78 2.49 0.35
C ILE A 61 -6.73 2.57 1.54
N ALA A 62 -6.98 1.43 2.18
CA ALA A 62 -7.83 1.35 3.35
C ALA A 62 -7.20 2.03 4.58
N ASN A 63 -7.93 2.10 5.68
CA ASN A 63 -7.53 2.78 6.91
C ASN A 63 -6.27 2.20 7.55
N ARG A 64 -5.54 3.04 8.28
CA ARG A 64 -4.35 2.69 9.08
C ARG A 64 -3.21 2.16 8.24
N ALA A 65 -3.04 2.70 7.04
CA ALA A 65 -1.86 2.45 6.23
C ALA A 65 -0.65 3.24 6.78
N TRP A 66 0.52 2.60 6.77
CA TRP A 66 1.80 3.25 7.08
C TRP A 66 2.77 3.04 5.93
N PHE A 67 2.96 4.07 5.10
CA PHE A 67 3.83 4.00 3.93
C PHE A 67 5.00 4.97 4.07
N SER A 68 6.21 4.45 4.15
CA SER A 68 7.44 5.22 4.26
C SER A 68 8.45 4.80 3.20
N GLY A 69 9.25 5.77 2.72
CA GLY A 69 10.27 5.56 1.68
C GLY A 69 9.80 5.92 0.28
N GLU A 70 10.60 5.55 -0.71
CA GLU A 70 10.30 5.78 -2.12
C GLU A 70 9.45 4.64 -2.67
N ILE A 71 8.21 4.96 -3.08
CA ILE A 71 7.21 3.96 -3.46
C ILE A 71 6.56 4.35 -4.78
N GLU A 72 6.58 3.43 -5.74
CA GLU A 72 5.79 3.51 -6.97
C GLU A 72 4.65 2.50 -6.93
N ILE A 73 3.42 2.97 -7.09
CA ILE A 73 2.21 2.16 -7.11
C ILE A 73 1.54 2.36 -8.47
N GLY A 74 1.33 1.27 -9.18
CA GLY A 74 0.62 1.25 -10.46
C GLY A 74 -0.88 1.56 -10.33
N SER A 75 -1.61 1.31 -11.40
CA SER A 75 -3.05 1.51 -11.46
C SER A 75 -3.83 0.27 -11.01
N TYR A 76 -5.08 0.48 -10.55
CA TYR A 76 -6.00 -0.59 -10.13
C TYR A 76 -5.51 -1.39 -8.92
N VAL A 77 -4.79 -0.72 -8.00
CA VAL A 77 -4.21 -1.37 -6.82
C VAL A 77 -5.10 -1.19 -5.62
N MET A 78 -5.32 -2.27 -4.88
CA MET A 78 -6.14 -2.26 -3.66
C MET A 78 -5.31 -2.70 -2.45
N PHE A 79 -5.30 -1.84 -1.41
CA PHE A 79 -4.70 -2.16 -0.12
C PHE A 79 -5.78 -2.35 0.94
N GLY A 80 -5.73 -3.47 1.63
CA GLY A 80 -6.51 -3.72 2.84
C GLY A 80 -6.09 -2.82 4.01
N PRO A 81 -6.81 -2.87 5.14
CA PRO A 81 -6.46 -2.08 6.31
C PRO A 81 -5.14 -2.55 6.96
N ASN A 82 -4.48 -1.62 7.66
CA ASN A 82 -3.23 -1.86 8.40
C ASN A 82 -2.07 -2.35 7.52
N VAL A 83 -2.03 -1.98 6.25
CA VAL A 83 -0.87 -2.31 5.41
C VAL A 83 0.28 -1.38 5.76
N THR A 84 1.46 -1.95 5.95
CA THR A 84 2.70 -1.25 6.25
C THR A 84 3.70 -1.43 5.12
N ILE A 85 4.26 -0.33 4.60
CA ILE A 85 5.35 -0.34 3.62
C ILE A 85 6.54 0.40 4.23
N LEU A 86 7.68 -0.29 4.34
CA LEU A 86 8.91 0.21 4.96
C LEU A 86 10.03 0.30 3.92
N GLY A 87 10.33 1.52 3.46
CA GLY A 87 11.31 1.76 2.39
C GLY A 87 12.76 1.89 2.85
N GLY A 88 13.05 1.78 4.13
CA GLY A 88 14.40 1.93 4.65
C GLY A 88 14.66 1.15 5.93
N ASP A 89 15.93 1.01 6.27
CA ASP A 89 16.42 0.47 7.54
C ASP A 89 17.39 1.45 8.18
N HIS A 90 17.56 1.33 9.50
CA HIS A 90 18.65 1.99 10.21
C HIS A 90 20.00 1.36 9.86
N GLU A 91 21.08 2.15 9.99
CA GLU A 91 22.45 1.63 9.91
C GLU A 91 22.74 0.78 11.15
N PHE A 92 23.03 -0.50 10.95
CA PHE A 92 23.22 -1.47 12.04
C PHE A 92 24.59 -2.18 12.00
N LYS A 93 25.47 -1.80 11.08
CA LYS A 93 26.79 -2.45 10.93
C LYS A 93 27.93 -1.66 11.58
N ASP A 94 27.64 -0.48 12.12
CA ASP A 94 28.66 0.29 12.85
C ASP A 94 28.94 -0.40 14.20
N ILE A 95 30.18 -0.80 14.39
CA ILE A 95 30.64 -1.49 15.62
C ILE A 95 31.22 -0.52 16.65
N THR A 96 31.31 0.78 16.32
CA THR A 96 32.00 1.77 17.16
C THR A 96 31.06 2.47 18.13
N GLN A 97 29.77 2.44 17.90
CA GLN A 97 28.77 3.12 18.70
C GLN A 97 27.41 2.41 18.63
N PRO A 98 26.52 2.63 19.62
CA PRO A 98 25.15 2.14 19.56
C PRO A 98 24.42 2.64 18.31
N MET A 99 23.61 1.78 17.71
CA MET A 99 22.84 2.05 16.49
C MET A 99 22.00 3.35 16.58
N PHE A 100 21.54 3.70 17.77
CA PHE A 100 20.77 4.93 18.02
C PHE A 100 21.51 6.22 17.64
N PHE A 101 22.84 6.24 17.75
CA PHE A 101 23.67 7.41 17.43
C PHE A 101 24.22 7.41 16.01
N VAL A 102 24.02 6.32 15.27
CA VAL A 102 24.47 6.22 13.89
C VAL A 102 23.50 6.94 12.99
N LYS A 103 23.99 7.85 12.14
CA LYS A 103 23.16 8.51 11.15
C LYS A 103 22.70 7.51 10.07
N ASP A 104 21.43 7.52 9.77
CA ASP A 104 20.88 6.68 8.69
C ASP A 104 21.56 6.99 7.36
N ASN A 105 22.04 5.94 6.72
CA ASN A 105 22.61 6.05 5.39
C ASN A 105 21.51 5.92 4.35
N GLN A 106 21.27 7.00 3.58
CA GLN A 106 20.27 6.99 2.48
C GLN A 106 20.53 5.88 1.43
N GLN A 107 21.76 5.38 1.31
CA GLN A 107 22.08 4.26 0.42
C GLN A 107 21.39 2.94 0.81
N ARG A 108 20.83 2.85 2.01
CA ARG A 108 20.04 1.69 2.46
C ARG A 108 18.55 1.79 2.14
N GLN A 109 18.12 2.93 1.62
CA GLN A 109 16.77 3.07 1.10
C GLN A 109 16.72 2.41 -0.28
N ALA A 110 15.80 1.49 -0.47
CA ALA A 110 15.58 0.86 -1.75
C ALA A 110 14.11 1.05 -2.15
N LYS A 111 13.91 1.54 -3.37
CA LYS A 111 12.60 1.81 -3.94
C LYS A 111 11.73 0.56 -3.94
N ILE A 112 10.46 0.74 -3.58
CA ILE A 112 9.44 -0.30 -3.65
C ILE A 112 8.58 -0.03 -4.87
N LYS A 113 8.34 -1.06 -5.67
CA LYS A 113 7.47 -0.97 -6.85
C LYS A 113 6.32 -1.95 -6.72
N ILE A 114 5.13 -1.47 -6.99
CA ILE A 114 3.90 -2.27 -7.00
C ILE A 114 3.25 -2.10 -8.38
N GLY A 115 3.14 -3.19 -9.12
CA GLY A 115 2.58 -3.21 -10.46
C GLY A 115 1.09 -2.91 -10.50
N ASN A 116 0.52 -2.97 -11.69
CA ASN A 116 -0.92 -2.76 -11.89
C ASN A 116 -1.74 -3.95 -11.38
N ASP A 117 -2.99 -3.71 -11.01
CA ASP A 117 -3.97 -4.73 -10.61
C ASP A 117 -3.48 -5.66 -9.48
N VAL A 118 -2.77 -5.08 -8.51
CA VAL A 118 -2.29 -5.80 -7.32
C VAL A 118 -3.31 -5.68 -6.19
N TRP A 119 -3.56 -6.78 -5.52
CA TRP A 119 -4.33 -6.79 -4.28
C TRP A 119 -3.43 -7.15 -3.09
N VAL A 120 -3.35 -6.24 -2.14
CA VAL A 120 -2.64 -6.43 -0.87
C VAL A 120 -3.67 -6.60 0.24
N GLY A 121 -3.68 -7.76 0.87
CA GLY A 121 -4.58 -8.10 1.98
C GLY A 121 -4.32 -7.25 3.24
N ALA A 122 -5.19 -7.38 4.23
CA ALA A 122 -5.06 -6.68 5.51
C ALA A 122 -3.82 -7.11 6.31
N ASN A 123 -3.25 -6.20 7.12
CA ASN A 123 -2.12 -6.47 8.02
C ASN A 123 -0.86 -7.01 7.29
N VAL A 124 -0.65 -6.61 6.05
CA VAL A 124 0.54 -6.99 5.28
C VAL A 124 1.66 -5.98 5.55
N THR A 125 2.89 -6.50 5.70
CA THR A 125 4.11 -5.69 5.74
C THR A 125 4.95 -5.93 4.50
N ILE A 126 5.29 -4.86 3.77
CA ILE A 126 6.17 -4.89 2.59
C ILE A 126 7.48 -4.19 2.94
N LEU A 127 8.59 -4.87 2.76
CA LEU A 127 9.91 -4.35 3.08
C LEU A 127 10.57 -3.68 1.87
N LYS A 128 11.61 -2.90 2.14
CA LYS A 128 12.37 -2.13 1.15
C LYS A 128 12.86 -2.99 -0.02
N GLY A 129 12.94 -2.38 -1.20
CA GLY A 129 13.50 -2.99 -2.41
C GLY A 129 12.65 -4.10 -3.03
N VAL A 130 11.43 -4.32 -2.51
CA VAL A 130 10.53 -5.31 -3.06
C VAL A 130 9.86 -4.76 -4.32
N GLU A 131 9.81 -5.58 -5.36
CA GLU A 131 8.98 -5.37 -6.55
C GLU A 131 7.83 -6.38 -6.55
N ILE A 132 6.59 -5.91 -6.57
CA ILE A 132 5.38 -6.73 -6.67
C ILE A 132 4.88 -6.66 -8.10
N GLY A 133 4.92 -7.79 -8.80
CA GLY A 133 4.53 -7.89 -10.20
C GLY A 133 3.03 -7.65 -10.42
N GLN A 134 2.68 -7.25 -11.63
CA GLN A 134 1.31 -7.01 -12.06
C GLN A 134 0.40 -8.20 -11.75
N GLY A 135 -0.82 -7.92 -11.29
CA GLY A 135 -1.83 -8.92 -11.02
C GLY A 135 -1.55 -9.82 -9.82
N ALA A 136 -0.50 -9.55 -9.03
CA ALA A 136 -0.17 -10.34 -7.85
C ALA A 136 -1.19 -10.12 -6.73
N ILE A 137 -1.33 -11.13 -5.87
CA ILE A 137 -2.16 -11.08 -4.66
C ILE A 137 -1.26 -11.39 -3.45
N ILE A 138 -1.29 -10.51 -2.46
CA ILE A 138 -0.60 -10.71 -1.19
C ILE A 138 -1.65 -11.06 -0.14
N ALA A 139 -1.60 -12.27 0.39
CA ALA A 139 -2.54 -12.73 1.41
C ALA A 139 -2.39 -11.92 2.72
N ALA A 140 -3.50 -11.75 3.43
CA ALA A 140 -3.53 -11.02 4.69
C ALA A 140 -2.52 -11.58 5.71
N GLY A 141 -1.93 -10.69 6.54
CA GLY A 141 -0.96 -11.04 7.58
C GLY A 141 0.44 -11.42 7.08
N SER A 142 0.74 -11.18 5.82
CA SER A 142 2.03 -11.58 5.22
C SER A 142 3.13 -10.55 5.45
N VAL A 143 4.39 -11.03 5.50
CA VAL A 143 5.60 -10.19 5.46
C VAL A 143 6.35 -10.44 4.15
N VAL A 144 6.30 -9.47 3.26
CA VAL A 144 6.92 -9.54 1.92
C VAL A 144 8.32 -8.97 1.99
N ASN A 145 9.33 -9.82 1.96
CA ASN A 145 10.75 -9.46 2.04
C ASN A 145 11.54 -9.81 0.75
N LYS A 146 10.86 -10.30 -0.27
CA LYS A 146 11.40 -10.62 -1.60
C LYS A 146 10.39 -10.22 -2.66
N SER A 147 10.87 -9.90 -3.85
CA SER A 147 10.02 -9.57 -4.99
C SER A 147 9.06 -10.71 -5.34
N VAL A 148 7.88 -10.33 -5.81
CA VAL A 148 6.76 -11.22 -6.13
C VAL A 148 6.53 -11.21 -7.63
N GLU A 149 6.51 -12.38 -8.23
CA GLU A 149 6.27 -12.53 -9.66
C GLU A 149 4.86 -12.09 -10.07
N PRO A 150 4.69 -11.60 -11.31
CA PRO A 150 3.37 -11.27 -11.84
C PRO A 150 2.39 -12.45 -11.71
N PHE A 151 1.12 -12.14 -11.38
CA PHE A 151 0.02 -13.09 -11.24
C PHE A 151 0.23 -14.19 -10.19
N SER A 152 1.20 -14.01 -9.30
CA SER A 152 1.41 -14.93 -8.17
C SER A 152 0.53 -14.56 -6.98
N ILE A 153 0.06 -15.58 -6.27
CA ILE A 153 -0.55 -15.45 -4.95
C ILE A 153 0.50 -15.85 -3.93
N VAL A 154 0.86 -14.93 -3.03
CA VAL A 154 1.86 -15.17 -1.98
C VAL A 154 1.28 -14.95 -0.59
N GLY A 155 1.81 -15.63 0.43
CA GLY A 155 1.37 -15.47 1.80
C GLY A 155 2.34 -16.02 2.83
N GLY A 156 2.15 -15.61 4.07
CA GLY A 156 2.93 -16.09 5.23
C GLY A 156 4.05 -15.13 5.68
N VAL A 157 4.81 -15.57 6.69
CA VAL A 157 5.93 -14.82 7.31
C VAL A 157 7.16 -15.73 7.35
N PRO A 158 8.15 -15.51 6.48
CA PRO A 158 8.14 -14.63 5.30
C PRO A 158 7.17 -15.12 4.22
N ALA A 159 6.69 -14.21 3.37
CA ALA A 159 5.77 -14.55 2.29
C ALA A 159 6.41 -15.51 1.27
N LYS A 160 5.67 -16.54 0.92
CA LYS A 160 6.06 -17.53 -0.10
C LYS A 160 4.91 -17.70 -1.09
N LYS A 161 5.24 -18.14 -2.29
CA LYS A 161 4.24 -18.44 -3.32
C LYS A 161 3.33 -19.57 -2.84
N ILE A 162 2.02 -19.33 -2.91
CA ILE A 162 0.97 -20.30 -2.54
C ILE A 162 0.34 -20.87 -3.81
N ALA A 163 0.08 -20.01 -4.80
CA ALA A 163 -0.58 -20.40 -6.05
C ALA A 163 -0.27 -19.42 -7.17
N GLU A 164 -0.73 -19.74 -8.37
CA GLU A 164 -0.91 -18.82 -9.50
C GLU A 164 -2.34 -18.27 -9.45
N ARG A 165 -2.50 -16.95 -9.74
CA ARG A 165 -3.82 -16.33 -9.88
C ARG A 165 -4.58 -16.85 -11.09
N PHE A 166 -3.86 -17.12 -12.15
CA PHE A 166 -4.39 -17.50 -13.46
C PHE A 166 -3.61 -18.67 -14.07
N THR A 167 -4.29 -19.50 -14.83
CA THR A 167 -3.66 -20.42 -15.78
C THR A 167 -2.95 -19.66 -16.91
N GLN A 168 -2.11 -20.33 -17.68
CA GLN A 168 -1.42 -19.68 -18.81
C GLN A 168 -2.37 -19.10 -19.86
N ALA A 169 -3.47 -19.81 -20.15
CA ALA A 169 -4.49 -19.33 -21.09
C ALA A 169 -5.19 -18.07 -20.55
N GLU A 170 -5.53 -18.04 -19.27
CA GLU A 170 -6.17 -16.90 -18.63
C GLU A 170 -5.21 -15.70 -18.53
N LYS A 171 -3.89 -15.91 -18.30
CA LYS A 171 -2.90 -14.83 -18.33
C LYS A 171 -2.86 -14.15 -19.70
N GLN A 172 -2.88 -14.93 -20.77
CA GLN A 172 -2.88 -14.38 -22.14
C GLN A 172 -4.16 -13.60 -22.41
N ALA A 173 -5.32 -14.16 -22.05
CA ALA A 173 -6.60 -13.48 -22.16
C ALA A 173 -6.62 -12.18 -21.34
N TYR A 174 -6.16 -12.21 -20.09
CA TYR A 174 -6.05 -11.02 -19.24
C TYR A 174 -5.18 -9.94 -19.87
N ILE A 175 -4.01 -10.28 -20.39
CA ILE A 175 -3.10 -9.32 -21.03
C ILE A 175 -3.77 -8.67 -22.25
N SER A 176 -4.48 -9.45 -23.07
CA SER A 176 -5.20 -8.90 -24.23
C SER A 176 -6.31 -7.93 -23.84
N HIS A 177 -7.04 -8.20 -22.74
CA HIS A 177 -8.10 -7.32 -22.25
C HIS A 177 -7.53 -6.08 -21.55
N SER A 178 -6.40 -6.21 -20.83
CA SER A 178 -5.81 -5.11 -20.05
C SER A 178 -5.30 -3.94 -20.89
N HIS A 179 -5.03 -4.13 -22.18
CA HIS A 179 -4.71 -3.04 -23.12
C HIS A 179 -5.83 -2.00 -23.24
N HIS A 180 -7.07 -2.34 -22.90
CA HIS A 180 -8.21 -1.43 -22.93
C HIS A 180 -8.42 -0.63 -21.62
N TRP A 181 -7.70 -0.97 -20.54
CA TRP A 181 -7.87 -0.32 -19.23
C TRP A 181 -7.09 1.00 -19.10
N SER A 182 -6.21 1.29 -20.04
CA SER A 182 -5.36 2.49 -20.07
C SER A 182 -5.98 3.67 -20.84
N LYS A 183 -7.31 3.63 -21.08
CA LYS A 183 -8.03 4.72 -21.77
C LYS A 183 -8.87 5.54 -20.82
#